data_a74564c4982b75c8474b8e7c0852bf7d
#
_entry.id   a74564c4982b75c8474b8e7c0852bf7d
#
_cell.length_a   1.000
_cell.length_b   1.000
_cell.length_c   1.000
_cell.angle_alpha   90.00
_cell.angle_beta   90.00
_cell.angle_gamma   90.00
#
_symmetry.space_group_name_H-M   'P 1'
#
loop_
_entity.id
_entity.type
_entity.pdbx_description
1 polymer ?
#
loop_
_entity_poly.entity_id
_entity_poly.type
_entity_poly.pdbx_seq_one_letter_code
_entity_poly.pdbx_strand_id
1 'polypeptide(L)'
;MEKKQIDWSSIGFGYIPTEKRYVSNYKDGKWDDGCLTEDANIVLNECAGVLQYSQSVFEGMKAYTTEDGRIVVFRPDMNAKRFADSARRLEMPVFPEDRFVDAIVQVVKANAAYVPPYGSGASLYIRPYMFGSNPVIGVKPADEYQFRAFVTPVGPYFKGGAKPITIKVSDFDRAAPHGTGHIKAGLNYAMSLHAIVTAHEEGYAENMYLDAATRTKVEETGGANFIFVTKDGKVVTPKSNSILPSITRRSILYVAEHYLGLETEEREVYLDEVKDFAECGLCGTAAVISPVGKIVDHGKEICLPSGMDEMGPVIKKLYETLTGIQMGHIEAPEGWIQVVE
;
A
#
# COMPACT_ATOMS: atom_id res chain seq x y z
N MET A 1 -18.07 -14.34 -16.76
CA MET A 1 -18.33 -12.98 -17.34
C MET A 1 -17.28 -12.68 -18.39
N GLU A 2 -17.65 -12.08 -19.54
CA GLU A 2 -16.68 -11.69 -20.58
C GLU A 2 -15.82 -10.55 -20.08
N LYS A 3 -14.48 -10.67 -20.21
CA LYS A 3 -13.51 -9.65 -19.77
C LYS A 3 -13.48 -8.50 -20.78
N LYS A 4 -13.22 -7.29 -20.29
CA LYS A 4 -13.01 -6.11 -21.17
C LYS A 4 -11.79 -6.32 -22.05
N GLN A 5 -11.87 -5.85 -23.29
CA GLN A 5 -10.75 -5.88 -24.24
C GLN A 5 -9.76 -4.77 -23.91
N ILE A 6 -8.83 -5.06 -23.02
CA ILE A 6 -7.75 -4.17 -22.59
C ILE A 6 -6.42 -4.89 -22.88
N ASP A 7 -5.45 -4.20 -23.43
CA ASP A 7 -4.10 -4.73 -23.52
C ASP A 7 -3.42 -4.69 -22.15
N TRP A 8 -3.63 -5.77 -21.38
CA TRP A 8 -3.17 -5.90 -19.99
C TRP A 8 -1.65 -5.79 -19.84
N SER A 9 -0.90 -6.07 -20.89
CA SER A 9 0.56 -6.00 -20.88
C SER A 9 1.09 -4.57 -21.02
N SER A 10 0.33 -3.69 -21.64
CA SER A 10 0.72 -2.30 -21.92
C SER A 10 0.31 -1.30 -20.86
N ILE A 11 -0.75 -1.60 -20.07
CA ILE A 11 -1.22 -0.69 -19.03
C ILE A 11 -0.16 -0.48 -17.94
N GLY A 12 -0.11 0.75 -17.42
CA GLY A 12 0.74 1.11 -16.28
C GLY A 12 -0.04 1.17 -14.97
N PHE A 13 0.40 2.01 -14.06
CA PHE A 13 -0.29 2.32 -12.80
C PHE A 13 -1.14 3.61 -12.90
N GLY A 14 -1.65 3.91 -14.09
CA GLY A 14 -2.53 5.04 -14.36
C GLY A 14 -4.00 4.70 -14.12
N TYR A 15 -4.83 5.75 -13.92
CA TYR A 15 -6.26 5.57 -13.74
C TYR A 15 -6.95 5.20 -15.06
N ILE A 16 -7.59 4.06 -15.08
CA ILE A 16 -8.50 3.61 -16.15
C ILE A 16 -9.92 3.59 -15.57
N PRO A 17 -10.86 4.37 -16.11
CA PRO A 17 -12.23 4.41 -15.61
C PRO A 17 -12.93 3.05 -15.68
N THR A 18 -13.68 2.74 -14.63
CA THR A 18 -14.55 1.57 -14.55
C THR A 18 -16.01 1.96 -14.35
N GLU A 19 -16.94 1.04 -14.46
CA GLU A 19 -18.37 1.36 -14.53
C GLU A 19 -18.98 1.72 -13.17
N LYS A 20 -18.60 1.02 -12.10
CA LYS A 20 -19.25 1.16 -10.80
C LYS A 20 -18.26 1.55 -9.70
N ARG A 21 -18.77 2.31 -8.73
CA ARG A 21 -18.14 2.61 -7.45
C ARG A 21 -19.14 2.46 -6.33
N TYR A 22 -18.65 2.20 -5.11
CA TYR A 22 -19.48 2.17 -3.91
C TYR A 22 -19.45 3.52 -3.21
N VAL A 23 -20.58 3.98 -2.68
CA VAL A 23 -20.71 5.25 -1.93
C VAL A 23 -21.58 5.02 -0.72
N SER A 24 -21.19 5.53 0.43
CA SER A 24 -21.99 5.63 1.65
C SER A 24 -21.74 6.98 2.33
N ASN A 25 -22.76 7.59 2.88
CA ASN A 25 -22.69 8.91 3.52
C ASN A 25 -22.92 8.77 5.02
N TYR A 26 -22.16 9.55 5.79
CA TYR A 26 -22.36 9.73 7.24
C TYR A 26 -22.98 11.09 7.49
N LYS A 27 -24.15 11.07 8.12
CA LYS A 27 -24.88 12.25 8.50
C LYS A 27 -25.74 11.98 9.72
N ASP A 28 -25.95 12.99 10.56
CA ASP A 28 -26.76 12.91 11.78
C ASP A 28 -26.34 11.72 12.67
N GLY A 29 -25.02 11.49 12.81
CA GLY A 29 -24.45 10.47 13.68
C GLY A 29 -24.50 9.02 13.15
N LYS A 30 -24.87 8.79 11.90
CA LYS A 30 -25.00 7.44 11.32
C LYS A 30 -24.60 7.36 9.85
N TRP A 31 -24.15 6.19 9.44
CA TRP A 31 -23.96 5.81 8.05
C TRP A 31 -25.29 5.42 7.41
N ASP A 32 -25.54 5.83 6.17
CA ASP A 32 -26.60 5.27 5.32
C ASP A 32 -26.26 3.83 4.90
N ASP A 33 -27.18 3.16 4.20
CA ASP A 33 -26.97 1.76 3.75
C ASP A 33 -25.88 1.63 2.69
N GLY A 34 -25.55 2.73 1.99
CA GLY A 34 -24.64 2.75 0.87
C GLY A 34 -25.20 2.13 -0.40
N CYS A 35 -24.57 2.41 -1.52
CA CYS A 35 -24.99 1.85 -2.81
C CYS A 35 -23.87 1.86 -3.85
N LEU A 36 -24.06 1.08 -4.91
CA LEU A 36 -23.27 1.18 -6.13
C LEU A 36 -23.80 2.30 -7.03
N THR A 37 -22.91 3.11 -7.60
CA THR A 37 -23.26 4.19 -8.55
C THR A 37 -22.29 4.21 -9.73
N GLU A 38 -22.72 4.79 -10.85
CA GLU A 38 -21.87 5.06 -12.02
C GLU A 38 -21.21 6.43 -11.95
N ASP A 39 -21.71 7.35 -11.10
CA ASP A 39 -21.17 8.68 -11.00
C ASP A 39 -19.79 8.70 -10.30
N ALA A 40 -18.78 9.04 -11.09
CA ALA A 40 -17.39 9.18 -10.62
C ALA A 40 -17.11 10.55 -9.99
N ASN A 41 -17.99 11.52 -10.16
CA ASN A 41 -17.78 12.87 -9.69
C ASN A 41 -18.16 13.02 -8.22
N ILE A 42 -17.55 14.00 -7.57
CA ILE A 42 -17.85 14.40 -6.22
C ILE A 42 -18.14 15.89 -6.26
N VAL A 43 -19.33 16.28 -5.81
CA VAL A 43 -19.70 17.69 -5.66
C VAL A 43 -19.51 18.08 -4.20
N LEU A 44 -18.65 19.05 -3.94
CA LEU A 44 -18.33 19.56 -2.61
C LEU A 44 -18.50 21.08 -2.57
N ASN A 45 -18.85 21.57 -1.38
CA ASN A 45 -18.73 23.00 -1.10
C ASN A 45 -17.23 23.38 -1.02
N GLU A 46 -16.86 24.57 -1.44
CA GLU A 46 -15.47 25.07 -1.37
C GLU A 46 -14.87 25.04 0.03
N CYS A 47 -15.71 25.13 1.07
CA CYS A 47 -15.35 25.03 2.48
C CYS A 47 -15.31 23.59 3.03
N ALA A 48 -15.46 22.55 2.21
CA ALA A 48 -15.45 21.18 2.71
C ALA A 48 -14.16 20.85 3.50
N GLY A 49 -14.31 20.17 4.63
CA GLY A 49 -13.20 19.89 5.55
C GLY A 49 -12.01 19.19 4.88
N VAL A 50 -12.25 18.35 3.89
CA VAL A 50 -11.18 17.70 3.11
C VAL A 50 -10.36 18.72 2.29
N LEU A 51 -10.99 19.74 1.73
CA LEU A 51 -10.31 20.74 0.92
C LEU A 51 -9.50 21.74 1.77
N GLN A 52 -9.98 22.04 2.98
CA GLN A 52 -9.33 23.01 3.87
C GLN A 52 -8.25 22.37 4.75
N TYR A 53 -8.49 21.17 5.29
CA TYR A 53 -7.65 20.55 6.34
C TYR A 53 -7.20 19.15 5.99
N SER A 54 -7.38 18.68 4.76
CA SER A 54 -6.98 17.34 4.31
C SER A 54 -7.52 16.20 5.18
N GLN A 55 -8.71 16.40 5.80
CA GLN A 55 -9.31 15.39 6.66
C GLN A 55 -9.82 14.23 5.81
N SER A 56 -8.91 13.30 5.49
CA SER A 56 -9.18 12.12 4.66
C SER A 56 -8.26 10.97 4.99
N VAL A 57 -8.78 9.75 4.87
CA VAL A 57 -8.06 8.50 4.97
C VAL A 57 -8.36 7.63 3.75
N PHE A 58 -7.42 6.74 3.40
CA PHE A 58 -7.58 5.87 2.24
C PHE A 58 -6.93 4.52 2.45
N GLU A 59 -7.28 3.56 1.60
CA GLU A 59 -6.66 2.25 1.53
C GLU A 59 -6.27 1.90 0.10
N GLY A 60 -5.49 0.83 -0.02
CA GLY A 60 -5.10 0.26 -1.30
C GLY A 60 -4.95 -1.24 -1.16
N MET A 61 -5.66 -1.98 -2.01
CA MET A 61 -5.59 -3.42 -2.10
C MET A 61 -5.80 -3.87 -3.53
N LYS A 62 -5.68 -5.14 -3.81
CA LYS A 62 -5.81 -5.70 -5.15
C LYS A 62 -6.75 -6.88 -5.19
N ALA A 63 -7.49 -7.00 -6.29
CA ALA A 63 -8.17 -8.23 -6.67
C ALA A 63 -7.41 -8.91 -7.81
N TYR A 64 -7.43 -10.24 -7.77
CA TYR A 64 -6.75 -11.11 -8.74
C TYR A 64 -7.69 -12.14 -9.31
N THR A 65 -7.44 -12.58 -10.54
CA THR A 65 -7.99 -13.84 -11.06
C THR A 65 -6.99 -14.95 -10.74
N THR A 66 -7.44 -15.96 -10.02
CA THR A 66 -6.63 -17.15 -9.68
C THR A 66 -6.56 -18.12 -10.86
N GLU A 67 -5.68 -19.13 -10.79
CA GLU A 67 -5.52 -20.15 -11.85
C GLU A 67 -6.82 -20.91 -12.15
N ASP A 68 -7.61 -21.19 -11.12
CA ASP A 68 -8.92 -21.84 -11.24
C ASP A 68 -10.07 -20.89 -11.64
N GLY A 69 -9.75 -19.63 -11.95
CA GLY A 69 -10.66 -18.62 -12.49
C GLY A 69 -11.49 -17.86 -11.46
N ARG A 70 -11.30 -18.08 -10.16
CA ARG A 70 -11.97 -17.30 -9.12
C ARG A 70 -11.43 -15.88 -9.08
N ILE A 71 -12.27 -14.94 -8.68
CA ILE A 71 -11.86 -13.57 -8.34
C ILE A 71 -11.72 -13.47 -6.84
N VAL A 72 -10.54 -13.04 -6.40
CA VAL A 72 -10.19 -12.96 -4.97
C VAL A 72 -9.59 -11.62 -4.59
N VAL A 73 -9.80 -11.22 -3.33
CA VAL A 73 -9.14 -10.05 -2.71
C VAL A 73 -8.27 -10.53 -1.54
N PHE A 74 -7.06 -10.01 -1.46
CA PHE A 74 -6.09 -10.41 -0.44
C PHE A 74 -6.23 -9.57 0.82
N ARG A 75 -6.55 -10.20 1.96
CA ARG A 75 -6.63 -9.65 3.33
C ARG A 75 -7.41 -8.33 3.48
N PRO A 76 -8.61 -8.20 2.92
CA PRO A 76 -9.39 -6.96 3.03
C PRO A 76 -9.83 -6.63 4.46
N ASP A 77 -9.91 -7.63 5.35
CA ASP A 77 -10.13 -7.50 6.78
C ASP A 77 -9.07 -6.63 7.47
N MET A 78 -7.80 -6.86 7.13
CA MET A 78 -6.69 -6.08 7.66
C MET A 78 -6.69 -4.64 7.15
N ASN A 79 -7.13 -4.42 5.90
CA ASN A 79 -7.34 -3.07 5.37
C ASN A 79 -8.50 -2.38 6.09
N ALA A 80 -9.62 -3.07 6.34
CA ALA A 80 -10.75 -2.55 7.09
C ALA A 80 -10.33 -2.06 8.49
N LYS A 81 -9.59 -2.91 9.22
CA LYS A 81 -9.07 -2.57 10.54
C LYS A 81 -8.14 -1.35 10.51
N ARG A 82 -7.17 -1.30 9.59
CA ARG A 82 -6.24 -0.17 9.47
C ARG A 82 -6.96 1.11 9.02
N PHE A 83 -7.98 1.00 8.19
CA PHE A 83 -8.84 2.12 7.80
C PHE A 83 -9.58 2.70 9.01
N ALA A 84 -10.14 1.84 9.87
CA ALA A 84 -10.80 2.23 11.12
C ALA A 84 -9.81 2.93 12.08
N ASP A 85 -8.59 2.40 12.24
CA ASP A 85 -7.55 3.00 13.07
C ASP A 85 -7.11 4.37 12.53
N SER A 86 -6.98 4.51 11.21
CA SER A 86 -6.67 5.79 10.56
C SER A 86 -7.78 6.81 10.76
N ALA A 87 -9.05 6.39 10.65
CA ALA A 87 -10.21 7.24 10.89
C ALA A 87 -10.25 7.76 12.33
N ARG A 88 -10.09 6.87 13.31
CA ARG A 88 -10.06 7.25 14.75
C ARG A 88 -8.99 8.30 15.02
N ARG A 89 -7.78 8.16 14.45
CA ARG A 89 -6.67 9.10 14.68
C ARG A 89 -6.93 10.50 14.14
N LEU A 90 -7.77 10.63 13.10
CA LEU A 90 -8.18 11.92 12.52
C LEU A 90 -9.56 12.39 12.98
N GLU A 91 -10.08 11.86 14.10
CA GLU A 91 -11.40 12.22 14.65
C GLU A 91 -12.53 12.06 13.63
N MET A 92 -12.44 11.02 12.77
CA MET A 92 -13.45 10.68 11.78
C MET A 92 -14.30 9.51 12.27
N PRO A 93 -15.60 9.41 11.89
CA PRO A 93 -16.42 8.27 12.24
C PRO A 93 -15.86 6.99 11.61
N VAL A 94 -15.85 5.92 12.39
CA VAL A 94 -15.44 4.62 11.87
C VAL A 94 -16.47 4.11 10.89
N PHE A 95 -16.04 3.75 9.67
CA PHE A 95 -16.85 2.94 8.78
C PHE A 95 -16.75 1.48 9.25
N PRO A 96 -17.87 0.76 9.49
CA PRO A 96 -17.84 -0.58 10.08
C PRO A 96 -16.99 -1.55 9.25
N GLU A 97 -16.16 -2.36 9.91
CA GLU A 97 -15.16 -3.22 9.24
C GLU A 97 -15.82 -4.28 8.35
N ASP A 98 -16.94 -4.86 8.80
CA ASP A 98 -17.74 -5.81 8.02
C ASP A 98 -18.35 -5.16 6.77
N ARG A 99 -18.89 -3.95 6.90
CA ARG A 99 -19.42 -3.17 5.79
C ARG A 99 -18.32 -2.72 4.83
N PHE A 100 -17.11 -2.45 5.33
CA PHE A 100 -15.97 -2.14 4.47
C PHE A 100 -15.65 -3.34 3.57
N VAL A 101 -15.52 -4.55 4.12
CA VAL A 101 -15.25 -5.76 3.34
C VAL A 101 -16.38 -6.03 2.34
N ASP A 102 -17.64 -5.89 2.77
CA ASP A 102 -18.79 -6.05 1.89
C ASP A 102 -18.79 -5.04 0.72
N ALA A 103 -18.50 -3.76 0.99
CA ALA A 103 -18.39 -2.74 -0.06
C ALA A 103 -17.27 -3.07 -1.08
N ILE A 104 -16.15 -3.64 -0.62
CA ILE A 104 -15.07 -4.10 -1.50
C ILE A 104 -15.53 -5.26 -2.38
N VAL A 105 -16.21 -6.25 -1.80
CA VAL A 105 -16.77 -7.38 -2.56
C VAL A 105 -17.77 -6.88 -3.59
N GLN A 106 -18.69 -6.01 -3.22
CA GLN A 106 -19.69 -5.43 -4.13
C GLN A 106 -19.06 -4.69 -5.31
N VAL A 107 -18.10 -3.79 -5.05
CA VAL A 107 -17.48 -2.98 -6.12
C VAL A 107 -16.62 -3.83 -7.04
N VAL A 108 -15.92 -4.83 -6.54
CA VAL A 108 -15.12 -5.76 -7.37
C VAL A 108 -16.06 -6.61 -8.21
N LYS A 109 -17.11 -7.20 -7.63
CA LYS A 109 -18.10 -8.01 -8.35
C LYS A 109 -18.80 -7.20 -9.44
N ALA A 110 -19.21 -5.97 -9.16
CA ALA A 110 -19.84 -5.09 -10.14
C ALA A 110 -18.92 -4.70 -11.32
N ASN A 111 -17.59 -4.81 -11.12
CA ASN A 111 -16.58 -4.52 -12.14
C ASN A 111 -15.76 -5.78 -12.52
N ALA A 112 -16.30 -6.98 -12.35
CA ALA A 112 -15.56 -8.23 -12.58
C ALA A 112 -15.00 -8.37 -14.01
N ALA A 113 -15.63 -7.71 -14.99
CA ALA A 113 -15.12 -7.64 -16.36
C ALA A 113 -13.77 -6.90 -16.48
N TYR A 114 -13.44 -6.04 -15.52
CA TYR A 114 -12.16 -5.28 -15.46
C TYR A 114 -11.08 -5.99 -14.63
N VAL A 115 -11.38 -7.09 -13.94
CA VAL A 115 -10.35 -7.88 -13.28
C VAL A 115 -9.50 -8.56 -14.35
N PRO A 116 -8.18 -8.31 -14.40
CA PRO A 116 -7.32 -8.89 -15.43
C PRO A 116 -7.36 -10.42 -15.40
N PRO A 117 -7.19 -11.08 -16.56
CA PRO A 117 -7.14 -12.54 -16.61
C PRO A 117 -5.89 -13.07 -15.90
N TYR A 118 -5.99 -14.31 -15.40
CA TYR A 118 -4.86 -15.02 -14.86
C TYR A 118 -3.69 -15.07 -15.85
N GLY A 119 -2.46 -14.98 -15.36
CA GLY A 119 -1.24 -15.00 -16.17
C GLY A 119 -0.89 -13.68 -16.89
N SER A 120 -1.76 -12.66 -16.84
CA SER A 120 -1.46 -11.35 -17.45
C SER A 120 -0.41 -10.52 -16.69
N GLY A 121 -0.11 -10.87 -15.43
CA GLY A 121 0.72 -10.07 -14.52
C GLY A 121 0.04 -8.80 -14.01
N ALA A 122 -1.13 -8.43 -14.55
CA ALA A 122 -1.93 -7.29 -14.13
C ALA A 122 -2.88 -7.66 -12.97
N SER A 123 -3.45 -6.65 -12.32
CA SER A 123 -4.40 -6.81 -11.22
C SER A 123 -5.44 -5.70 -11.23
N LEU A 124 -6.55 -5.88 -10.51
CA LEU A 124 -7.50 -4.80 -10.28
C LEU A 124 -7.14 -4.11 -8.96
N TYR A 125 -6.70 -2.86 -9.05
CA TYR A 125 -6.42 -2.04 -7.87
C TYR A 125 -7.72 -1.46 -7.32
N ILE A 126 -7.87 -1.53 -5.99
CA ILE A 126 -9.06 -1.08 -5.26
C ILE A 126 -8.65 0.07 -4.36
N ARG A 127 -9.36 1.21 -4.46
CA ARG A 127 -9.12 2.42 -3.68
C ARG A 127 -10.34 2.79 -2.84
N PRO A 128 -10.45 2.27 -1.60
CA PRO A 128 -11.37 2.81 -0.61
C PRO A 128 -10.81 4.11 -0.01
N TYR A 129 -11.67 5.06 0.26
CA TYR A 129 -11.29 6.32 0.93
C TYR A 129 -12.49 6.97 1.60
N MET A 130 -12.22 7.83 2.57
CA MET A 130 -13.24 8.58 3.30
C MET A 130 -12.73 10.00 3.55
N PHE A 131 -13.64 10.96 3.54
CA PHE A 131 -13.30 12.37 3.70
C PHE A 131 -14.43 13.17 4.34
N GLY A 132 -14.07 14.27 5.03
CA GLY A 132 -15.01 15.26 5.56
C GLY A 132 -15.64 16.06 4.43
N SER A 133 -16.96 16.04 4.30
CA SER A 133 -17.68 16.54 3.13
C SER A 133 -18.45 17.85 3.37
N ASN A 134 -18.83 18.16 4.61
CA ASN A 134 -19.55 19.40 4.91
C ASN A 134 -18.62 20.61 5.03
N PRO A 135 -19.18 21.84 4.88
CA PRO A 135 -18.44 23.08 5.09
C PRO A 135 -17.89 23.21 6.52
N VAL A 136 -16.59 23.52 6.64
CA VAL A 136 -15.90 23.72 7.92
C VAL A 136 -14.85 24.82 7.76
N ILE A 137 -15.02 25.97 8.45
CA ILE A 137 -14.01 27.04 8.40
C ILE A 137 -13.07 27.05 9.62
N GLY A 138 -13.58 26.72 10.80
CA GLY A 138 -12.76 26.53 12.00
C GLY A 138 -12.07 25.17 12.00
N VAL A 139 -10.86 25.07 12.59
CA VAL A 139 -10.14 23.79 12.70
C VAL A 139 -10.88 22.87 13.70
N LYS A 140 -11.74 22.03 13.16
CA LYS A 140 -12.50 21.02 13.89
C LYS A 140 -12.79 19.83 12.96
N PRO A 141 -13.16 18.65 13.49
CA PRO A 141 -13.67 17.55 12.67
C PRO A 141 -14.91 17.98 11.87
N ALA A 142 -15.09 17.43 10.70
CA ALA A 142 -16.32 17.58 9.92
C ALA A 142 -17.50 16.89 10.66
N ASP A 143 -18.71 17.30 10.35
CA ASP A 143 -19.94 16.69 10.90
C ASP A 143 -20.55 15.66 9.94
N GLU A 144 -20.22 15.79 8.64
CA GLU A 144 -20.65 14.85 7.58
C GLU A 144 -19.44 14.29 6.85
N TYR A 145 -19.51 13.01 6.45
CA TYR A 145 -18.44 12.31 5.73
C TYR A 145 -18.99 11.47 4.60
N GLN A 146 -18.15 11.20 3.63
CA GLN A 146 -18.47 10.27 2.56
C GLN A 146 -17.40 9.18 2.48
N PHE A 147 -17.82 7.92 2.54
CA PHE A 147 -17.00 6.75 2.21
C PHE A 147 -17.23 6.39 0.74
N ARG A 148 -16.15 6.15 0.01
CA ARG A 148 -16.21 5.69 -1.38
C ARG A 148 -15.20 4.58 -1.62
N ALA A 149 -15.51 3.70 -2.56
CA ALA A 149 -14.55 2.75 -3.11
C ALA A 149 -14.69 2.68 -4.63
N PHE A 150 -13.59 2.81 -5.34
CA PHE A 150 -13.52 2.58 -6.78
C PHE A 150 -12.41 1.60 -7.12
N VAL A 151 -12.44 1.08 -8.34
CA VAL A 151 -11.46 0.13 -8.85
C VAL A 151 -10.87 0.64 -10.17
N THR A 152 -9.64 0.23 -10.47
CA THR A 152 -8.97 0.50 -11.74
C THR A 152 -8.02 -0.65 -12.07
N PRO A 153 -8.02 -1.19 -13.28
CA PRO A 153 -7.02 -2.17 -13.67
C PRO A 153 -5.64 -1.50 -13.74
N VAL A 154 -4.64 -2.20 -13.24
CA VAL A 154 -3.24 -1.79 -13.25
C VAL A 154 -2.37 -2.90 -13.81
N GLY A 155 -1.35 -2.53 -14.56
CA GLY A 155 -0.41 -3.46 -15.15
C GLY A 155 0.57 -4.04 -14.13
N PRO A 156 1.46 -4.93 -14.60
CA PRO A 156 2.55 -5.40 -13.78
C PRO A 156 3.40 -4.20 -13.34
N TYR A 157 3.67 -4.14 -12.04
CA TYR A 157 4.50 -3.05 -11.49
C TYR A 157 5.89 -3.02 -12.12
N PHE A 158 6.45 -4.19 -12.38
CA PHE A 158 7.73 -4.35 -13.06
C PHE A 158 7.52 -4.83 -14.49
N LYS A 159 7.64 -3.92 -15.47
CA LYS A 159 7.71 -4.31 -16.88
C LYS A 159 9.08 -4.94 -17.17
N GLY A 160 9.11 -6.24 -17.46
CA GLY A 160 10.35 -6.97 -17.78
C GLY A 160 11.09 -7.57 -16.58
N GLY A 161 10.41 -7.71 -15.42
CA GLY A 161 10.96 -8.30 -14.19
C GLY A 161 11.41 -7.26 -13.17
N ALA A 162 11.43 -7.68 -11.90
CA ALA A 162 11.82 -6.83 -10.78
C ALA A 162 13.35 -6.64 -10.74
N LYS A 163 13.86 -5.58 -11.34
CA LYS A 163 15.27 -5.20 -11.24
C LYS A 163 15.52 -4.39 -9.98
N PRO A 164 16.67 -4.59 -9.31
CA PRO A 164 17.05 -3.79 -8.16
C PRO A 164 17.14 -2.31 -8.49
N ILE A 165 16.63 -1.49 -7.59
CA ILE A 165 16.62 -0.04 -7.72
C ILE A 165 17.70 0.61 -6.86
N THR A 166 18.05 1.85 -7.21
CA THR A 166 18.87 2.74 -6.38
C THR A 166 17.97 3.77 -5.72
N ILE A 167 18.11 3.93 -4.40
CA ILE A 167 17.38 4.91 -3.60
C ILE A 167 18.35 5.84 -2.88
N LYS A 168 17.86 7.00 -2.43
CA LYS A 168 18.68 7.94 -1.63
C LYS A 168 18.14 8.08 -0.22
N VAL A 169 19.00 8.43 0.74
CA VAL A 169 18.58 8.89 2.05
C VAL A 169 18.03 10.31 1.91
N SER A 170 16.84 10.55 2.44
CA SER A 170 16.15 11.83 2.35
C SER A 170 16.67 12.84 3.39
N ASP A 171 16.78 14.10 3.00
CA ASP A 171 17.01 15.23 3.92
C ASP A 171 15.73 15.67 4.63
N PHE A 172 14.58 15.21 4.14
CA PHE A 172 13.27 15.56 4.69
C PHE A 172 12.75 14.49 5.62
N ASP A 173 11.90 14.88 6.56
CA ASP A 173 11.16 13.96 7.41
C ASP A 173 9.86 13.52 6.74
N ARG A 174 9.49 12.25 6.88
CA ARG A 174 8.21 11.73 6.43
C ARG A 174 7.08 12.02 7.41
N ALA A 175 7.37 11.95 8.69
CA ALA A 175 6.41 12.15 9.76
C ALA A 175 7.10 12.57 11.07
N ALA A 176 6.40 13.34 11.89
CA ALA A 176 6.84 13.64 13.25
C ALA A 176 6.81 12.37 14.13
N PRO A 177 7.67 12.25 15.17
CA PRO A 177 7.75 11.05 16.02
C PRO A 177 6.44 10.64 16.70
N HIS A 178 5.59 11.61 17.03
CA HIS A 178 4.26 11.42 17.62
C HIS A 178 3.14 11.93 16.71
N GLY A 179 3.42 12.01 15.41
CA GLY A 179 2.50 12.53 14.39
C GLY A 179 1.54 11.48 13.84
N THR A 180 1.41 11.47 12.53
CA THR A 180 0.44 10.68 11.77
C THR A 180 1.06 9.61 10.89
N GLY A 181 2.37 9.36 11.01
CA GLY A 181 3.09 8.42 10.15
C GLY A 181 2.51 7.00 10.13
N HIS A 182 1.95 6.57 11.26
CA HIS A 182 1.36 5.23 11.44
C HIS A 182 -0.03 5.06 10.84
N ILE A 183 -0.65 6.10 10.29
CA ILE A 183 -1.97 6.03 9.66
C ILE A 183 -1.89 6.27 8.16
N LYS A 184 -2.90 5.76 7.43
CA LYS A 184 -2.97 5.92 5.97
C LYS A 184 -3.84 7.12 5.59
N ALA A 185 -3.26 8.31 5.75
CA ALA A 185 -3.91 9.60 5.52
C ALA A 185 -3.23 10.36 4.38
N GLY A 186 -4.01 11.02 3.53
CA GLY A 186 -3.53 11.75 2.36
C GLY A 186 -2.46 12.80 2.68
N LEU A 187 -2.55 13.44 3.85
CA LEU A 187 -1.59 14.44 4.32
C LEU A 187 -0.14 13.91 4.38
N ASN A 188 0.08 12.64 4.78
CA ASN A 188 1.41 12.04 4.83
C ASN A 188 2.02 11.88 3.43
N TYR A 189 1.18 11.63 2.42
CA TYR A 189 1.63 11.45 1.04
C TYR A 189 1.88 12.80 0.37
N ALA A 190 1.04 13.80 0.61
CA ALA A 190 1.28 15.16 0.14
C ALA A 190 2.60 15.73 0.68
N MET A 191 2.92 15.47 1.95
CA MET A 191 4.18 15.87 2.57
C MET A 191 5.41 15.24 1.88
N SER A 192 5.28 14.03 1.35
CA SER A 192 6.36 13.28 0.70
C SER A 192 6.61 13.69 -0.76
N LEU A 193 5.72 14.50 -1.39
CA LEU A 193 5.81 14.81 -2.82
C LEU A 193 7.11 15.53 -3.20
N HIS A 194 7.54 16.52 -2.43
CA HIS A 194 8.77 17.25 -2.74
C HIS A 194 10.00 16.34 -2.73
N ALA A 195 10.11 15.51 -1.71
CA ALA A 195 11.24 14.59 -1.58
C ALA A 195 11.31 13.59 -2.74
N ILE A 196 10.18 12.98 -3.14
CA ILE A 196 10.18 12.00 -4.23
C ILE A 196 10.44 12.65 -5.60
N VAL A 197 9.89 13.84 -5.86
CA VAL A 197 10.17 14.58 -7.09
C VAL A 197 11.66 14.90 -7.20
N THR A 198 12.25 15.46 -6.14
CA THR A 198 13.69 15.75 -6.09
C THR A 198 14.54 14.48 -6.31
N ALA A 199 14.17 13.36 -5.67
CA ALA A 199 14.89 12.10 -5.86
C ALA A 199 14.83 11.63 -7.32
N HIS A 200 13.68 11.71 -7.97
CA HIS A 200 13.52 11.35 -9.39
C HIS A 200 14.33 12.26 -10.32
N GLU A 201 14.36 13.57 -10.06
CA GLU A 201 15.19 14.54 -10.83
C GLU A 201 16.68 14.24 -10.71
N GLU A 202 17.11 13.71 -9.56
CA GLU A 202 18.49 13.25 -9.33
C GLU A 202 18.77 11.83 -9.84
N GLY A 203 17.77 11.14 -10.41
CA GLY A 203 17.89 9.79 -10.97
C GLY A 203 17.71 8.63 -9.99
N TYR A 204 17.23 8.90 -8.80
CA TYR A 204 16.89 7.87 -7.80
C TYR A 204 15.43 7.42 -7.93
N ALA A 205 15.16 6.15 -7.62
CA ALA A 205 13.82 5.59 -7.76
C ALA A 205 12.91 5.91 -6.56
N GLU A 206 13.48 6.13 -5.36
CA GLU A 206 12.72 6.35 -4.13
C GLU A 206 13.63 6.98 -3.05
N ASN A 207 13.02 7.40 -1.93
CA ASN A 207 13.70 7.92 -0.75
C ASN A 207 13.64 6.94 0.42
N MET A 208 14.74 6.81 1.17
CA MET A 208 14.76 6.24 2.51
C MET A 208 14.58 7.39 3.51
N TYR A 209 13.52 7.35 4.30
CA TYR A 209 13.35 8.29 5.41
C TYR A 209 13.96 7.74 6.68
N LEU A 210 14.56 8.63 7.44
CA LEU A 210 15.09 8.36 8.78
C LEU A 210 14.12 8.91 9.83
N ASP A 211 14.25 8.42 11.06
CA ASP A 211 13.50 8.95 12.19
C ASP A 211 13.74 10.44 12.38
N ALA A 212 12.66 11.20 12.54
CA ALA A 212 12.74 12.67 12.63
C ALA A 212 13.39 13.17 13.92
N ALA A 213 13.53 12.33 14.94
CA ALA A 213 14.11 12.75 16.22
C ALA A 213 15.63 12.73 16.23
N THR A 214 16.24 11.68 15.66
CA THR A 214 17.71 11.49 15.72
C THR A 214 18.37 11.39 14.34
N ARG A 215 17.61 11.12 13.28
CA ARG A 215 18.06 10.88 11.91
C ARG A 215 19.11 9.79 11.79
N THR A 216 19.00 8.78 12.65
CA THR A 216 19.93 7.64 12.70
C THR A 216 19.26 6.31 12.41
N LYS A 217 17.93 6.24 12.52
CA LYS A 217 17.16 5.01 12.37
C LYS A 217 16.37 5.02 11.07
N VAL A 218 16.42 3.93 10.35
CA VAL A 218 15.64 3.73 9.12
C VAL A 218 14.16 3.57 9.48
N GLU A 219 13.30 4.30 8.80
CA GLU A 219 11.85 4.14 8.93
C GLU A 219 11.29 3.46 7.68
N GLU A 220 10.75 4.20 6.75
CA GLU A 220 10.13 3.67 5.52
C GLU A 220 10.40 4.61 4.34
N THR A 221 9.85 4.29 3.18
CA THR A 221 9.84 5.19 2.02
C THR A 221 8.54 6.00 1.96
N GLY A 222 8.34 6.81 0.94
CA GLY A 222 7.08 7.52 0.70
C GLY A 222 5.87 6.61 0.57
N GLY A 223 6.04 5.39 0.08
CA GLY A 223 4.94 4.46 -0.22
C GLY A 223 5.14 2.99 0.16
N ALA A 224 6.28 2.62 0.73
CA ALA A 224 6.62 1.21 1.02
C ALA A 224 7.46 1.08 2.29
N ASN A 225 7.38 -0.10 2.93
CA ASN A 225 8.19 -0.44 4.10
C ASN A 225 9.47 -1.19 3.67
N PHE A 226 10.50 -1.15 4.51
CA PHE A 226 11.74 -1.91 4.29
C PHE A 226 11.66 -3.34 4.81
N ILE A 227 12.26 -4.24 4.05
CA ILE A 227 12.64 -5.59 4.44
C ILE A 227 14.13 -5.73 4.17
N PHE A 228 14.90 -6.09 5.18
CA PHE A 228 16.32 -6.41 5.08
C PHE A 228 16.52 -7.91 5.33
N VAL A 229 17.59 -8.45 4.76
CA VAL A 229 18.03 -9.83 5.03
C VAL A 229 19.46 -9.79 5.53
N THR A 230 19.72 -10.41 6.66
CA THR A 230 21.06 -10.53 7.22
C THR A 230 21.89 -11.56 6.45
N LYS A 231 23.22 -11.58 6.65
CA LYS A 231 24.13 -12.53 5.99
C LYS A 231 23.86 -13.99 6.37
N ASP A 232 23.27 -14.22 7.55
CA ASP A 232 22.82 -15.53 8.03
C ASP A 232 21.36 -15.87 7.64
N GLY A 233 20.69 -14.99 6.85
CA GLY A 233 19.39 -15.27 6.24
C GLY A 233 18.18 -14.85 7.08
N LYS A 234 18.35 -14.15 8.19
CA LYS A 234 17.26 -13.62 9.01
C LYS A 234 16.60 -12.44 8.32
N VAL A 235 15.28 -12.38 8.38
CA VAL A 235 14.47 -11.27 7.81
C VAL A 235 14.25 -10.21 8.88
N VAL A 236 14.70 -8.97 8.61
CA VAL A 236 14.62 -7.84 9.55
C VAL A 236 13.78 -6.72 8.94
N THR A 237 12.92 -6.11 9.72
CA THR A 237 12.17 -4.92 9.31
C THR A 237 12.21 -3.83 10.38
N PRO A 238 12.32 -2.55 9.98
CA PRO A 238 12.27 -1.43 10.91
C PRO A 238 10.96 -1.38 11.70
N LYS A 239 11.06 -1.08 12.99
CA LYS A 239 9.95 -0.87 13.91
C LYS A 239 10.01 0.53 14.47
N SER A 240 8.96 1.31 14.26
CA SER A 240 8.79 2.67 14.80
C SER A 240 7.30 2.99 14.90
N ASN A 241 6.94 3.91 15.79
CA ASN A 241 5.58 4.42 15.90
C ASN A 241 5.19 5.38 14.76
N SER A 242 6.13 5.77 13.92
CA SER A 242 5.90 6.62 12.73
C SER A 242 5.78 5.84 11.42
N ILE A 243 6.04 4.54 11.44
CA ILE A 243 5.94 3.68 10.24
C ILE A 243 4.52 3.19 10.05
N LEU A 244 4.01 3.25 8.81
CA LEU A 244 2.73 2.66 8.47
C LEU A 244 2.75 1.15 8.72
N PRO A 245 1.79 0.57 9.48
CA PRO A 245 1.70 -0.87 9.73
C PRO A 245 1.26 -1.60 8.44
N SER A 246 2.19 -1.89 7.56
CA SER A 246 1.96 -2.51 6.26
C SER A 246 1.41 -3.92 6.38
N ILE A 247 0.33 -4.20 5.64
CA ILE A 247 -0.27 -5.53 5.55
C ILE A 247 0.66 -6.47 4.77
N THR A 248 1.28 -5.97 3.70
CA THR A 248 2.27 -6.74 2.93
C THR A 248 3.47 -7.11 3.79
N ARG A 249 4.03 -6.19 4.57
CA ARG A 249 5.13 -6.47 5.50
C ARG A 249 4.78 -7.57 6.49
N ARG A 250 3.63 -7.47 7.16
CA ARG A 250 3.14 -8.50 8.10
C ARG A 250 2.95 -9.85 7.42
N SER A 251 2.47 -9.85 6.18
CA SER A 251 2.30 -11.08 5.40
C SER A 251 3.66 -11.68 5.02
N ILE A 252 4.66 -10.86 4.67
CA ILE A 252 6.02 -11.31 4.37
C ILE A 252 6.69 -11.93 5.60
N LEU A 253 6.56 -11.32 6.79
CA LEU A 253 7.11 -11.90 8.02
C LEU A 253 6.47 -13.25 8.33
N TYR A 254 5.14 -13.35 8.20
CA TYR A 254 4.45 -14.64 8.37
C TYR A 254 4.91 -15.67 7.35
N VAL A 255 5.07 -15.30 6.08
CA VAL A 255 5.59 -16.18 5.03
C VAL A 255 7.02 -16.63 5.34
N ALA A 256 7.88 -15.72 5.80
CA ALA A 256 9.25 -16.04 6.20
C ALA A 256 9.27 -17.14 7.25
N GLU A 257 8.50 -17.00 8.31
CA GLU A 257 8.46 -17.96 9.43
C GLU A 257 7.79 -19.28 9.06
N HIS A 258 6.57 -19.22 8.50
CA HIS A 258 5.70 -20.39 8.40
C HIS A 258 5.85 -21.17 7.08
N TYR A 259 6.33 -20.53 6.01
CA TYR A 259 6.51 -21.19 4.71
C TYR A 259 7.98 -21.44 4.38
N LEU A 260 8.87 -20.55 4.83
CA LEU A 260 10.29 -20.64 4.49
C LEU A 260 11.19 -21.05 5.67
N GLY A 261 10.65 -21.11 6.90
CA GLY A 261 11.40 -21.50 8.10
C GLY A 261 12.52 -20.51 8.46
N LEU A 262 12.36 -19.22 8.09
CA LEU A 262 13.32 -18.17 8.37
C LEU A 262 12.99 -17.46 9.69
N GLU A 263 14.01 -17.04 10.42
CA GLU A 263 13.82 -16.16 11.57
C GLU A 263 13.44 -14.74 11.12
N THR A 264 12.59 -14.07 11.90
CA THR A 264 12.21 -12.68 11.65
C THR A 264 12.47 -11.79 12.85
N GLU A 265 12.78 -10.51 12.60
CA GLU A 265 12.91 -9.49 13.64
C GLU A 265 12.20 -8.19 13.23
N GLU A 266 11.36 -7.68 14.12
CA GLU A 266 10.88 -6.29 14.06
C GLU A 266 11.61 -5.47 15.13
N ARG A 267 12.52 -4.61 14.71
CA ARG A 267 13.35 -3.80 15.61
C ARG A 267 13.72 -2.45 15.02
N GLU A 268 14.35 -1.60 15.83
CA GLU A 268 15.05 -0.45 15.28
C GLU A 268 16.20 -0.91 14.37
N VAL A 269 16.32 -0.29 13.20
CA VAL A 269 17.40 -0.52 12.23
C VAL A 269 18.14 0.79 12.07
N TYR A 270 19.44 0.79 12.33
CA TYR A 270 20.27 1.98 12.21
C TYR A 270 20.85 2.11 10.79
N LEU A 271 20.98 3.35 10.31
CA LEU A 271 21.51 3.60 8.97
C LEU A 271 22.92 3.04 8.78
N ASP A 272 23.75 3.09 9.80
CA ASP A 272 25.13 2.63 9.74
C ASP A 272 25.28 1.09 9.70
N GLU A 273 24.25 0.33 10.12
CA GLU A 273 24.23 -1.13 10.00
C GLU A 273 23.70 -1.60 8.62
N VAL A 274 23.09 -0.73 7.81
CA VAL A 274 22.50 -1.13 6.52
C VAL A 274 23.53 -1.78 5.59
N LYS A 275 24.80 -1.38 5.65
CA LYS A 275 25.92 -1.98 4.91
C LYS A 275 26.21 -3.44 5.27
N ASP A 276 25.72 -3.91 6.42
CA ASP A 276 25.97 -5.25 6.95
C ASP A 276 24.91 -6.27 6.53
N PHE A 277 23.77 -5.81 5.96
CA PHE A 277 22.77 -6.69 5.38
C PHE A 277 23.21 -7.27 4.03
N ALA A 278 22.68 -8.46 3.71
CA ALA A 278 22.92 -9.14 2.44
C ALA A 278 21.95 -8.66 1.34
N GLU A 279 20.69 -8.43 1.69
CA GLU A 279 19.64 -8.04 0.76
C GLU A 279 18.75 -6.94 1.35
N CYS A 280 18.13 -6.15 0.47
CA CYS A 280 17.13 -5.16 0.84
C CYS A 280 15.98 -5.16 -0.16
N GLY A 281 14.75 -4.98 0.33
CA GLY A 281 13.56 -4.82 -0.48
C GLY A 281 12.59 -3.81 0.12
N LEU A 282 11.81 -3.18 -0.75
CA LEU A 282 10.67 -2.31 -0.40
C LEU A 282 9.38 -3.08 -0.59
N CYS A 283 8.57 -3.21 0.45
CA CYS A 283 7.33 -3.98 0.38
C CYS A 283 6.08 -3.12 0.50
N GLY A 284 5.08 -3.42 -0.33
CA GLY A 284 3.79 -2.74 -0.37
C GLY A 284 2.82 -3.36 -1.36
N THR A 285 1.58 -2.91 -1.35
CA THR A 285 0.51 -3.45 -2.21
C THR A 285 0.82 -3.31 -3.71
N ALA A 286 1.49 -2.24 -4.12
CA ALA A 286 1.71 -1.96 -5.54
C ALA A 286 2.68 -2.97 -6.18
N ALA A 287 3.84 -3.19 -5.57
CA ALA A 287 4.93 -4.00 -6.13
C ALA A 287 5.10 -5.38 -5.47
N VAL A 288 4.42 -5.64 -4.36
CA VAL A 288 4.67 -6.73 -3.41
C VAL A 288 6.04 -6.56 -2.76
N ILE A 289 7.15 -6.80 -3.47
CA ILE A 289 8.51 -6.45 -3.05
C ILE A 289 9.27 -5.88 -4.25
N SER A 290 9.84 -4.67 -4.09
CA SER A 290 10.82 -4.08 -5.01
C SER A 290 12.22 -4.30 -4.44
N PRO A 291 13.14 -4.99 -5.12
CA PRO A 291 14.50 -5.17 -4.63
C PRO A 291 15.27 -3.84 -4.66
N VAL A 292 16.12 -3.62 -3.65
CA VAL A 292 17.03 -2.47 -3.57
C VAL A 292 18.45 -3.00 -3.63
N GLY A 293 19.23 -2.55 -4.60
CA GLY A 293 20.63 -2.96 -4.76
C GLY A 293 21.63 -1.92 -4.23
N LYS A 294 21.21 -0.65 -4.18
CA LYS A 294 22.06 0.46 -3.75
C LYS A 294 21.27 1.53 -3.00
N ILE A 295 21.85 2.04 -1.93
CA ILE A 295 21.36 3.19 -1.17
C ILE A 295 22.46 4.26 -1.17
N VAL A 296 22.09 5.51 -1.43
CA VAL A 296 23.04 6.63 -1.45
C VAL A 296 22.73 7.57 -0.31
N ASP A 297 23.69 7.72 0.60
CA ASP A 297 23.64 8.63 1.73
C ASP A 297 24.61 9.79 1.49
N HIS A 298 24.10 10.96 1.07
CA HIS A 298 24.88 12.18 0.80
C HIS A 298 26.14 11.92 -0.04
N GLY A 299 25.98 11.17 -1.13
CA GLY A 299 27.07 10.79 -2.04
C GLY A 299 27.88 9.56 -1.61
N LYS A 300 27.66 9.04 -0.38
CA LYS A 300 28.23 7.78 0.05
C LYS A 300 27.34 6.62 -0.41
N GLU A 301 27.90 5.75 -1.25
CA GLU A 301 27.18 4.57 -1.71
C GLU A 301 27.23 3.42 -0.71
N ILE A 302 26.07 2.83 -0.40
CA ILE A 302 25.90 1.59 0.34
C ILE A 302 25.38 0.55 -0.65
N CYS A 303 26.27 -0.31 -1.13
CA CYS A 303 25.93 -1.38 -2.09
C CYS A 303 25.58 -2.64 -1.33
N LEU A 304 24.38 -3.20 -1.62
CA LEU A 304 23.96 -4.48 -1.03
C LEU A 304 24.66 -5.62 -1.78
N PRO A 305 25.13 -6.69 -1.08
CA PRO A 305 25.76 -7.85 -1.72
C PRO A 305 24.91 -8.53 -2.79
N SER A 306 23.56 -8.44 -2.71
CA SER A 306 22.64 -8.94 -3.74
C SER A 306 22.80 -8.25 -5.11
N GLY A 307 23.43 -7.06 -5.16
CA GLY A 307 23.77 -6.38 -6.40
C GLY A 307 22.62 -5.69 -7.10
N MET A 308 22.86 -5.32 -8.38
CA MET A 308 21.93 -4.54 -9.21
C MET A 308 21.35 -5.33 -10.40
N ASP A 309 21.72 -6.61 -10.56
CA ASP A 309 21.32 -7.40 -11.72
C ASP A 309 19.99 -8.11 -11.52
N GLU A 310 19.80 -8.74 -10.37
CA GLU A 310 18.60 -9.50 -10.03
C GLU A 310 18.22 -9.36 -8.53
N MET A 311 17.00 -9.77 -8.21
CA MET A 311 16.50 -9.82 -6.84
C MET A 311 17.32 -10.80 -6.01
N GLY A 312 17.70 -10.43 -4.79
CA GLY A 312 18.39 -11.31 -3.86
C GLY A 312 17.60 -12.60 -3.58
N PRO A 313 18.27 -13.72 -3.32
CA PRO A 313 17.64 -15.04 -3.28
C PRO A 313 16.57 -15.20 -2.21
N VAL A 314 16.72 -14.58 -1.04
CA VAL A 314 15.72 -14.63 0.04
C VAL A 314 14.53 -13.75 -0.29
N ILE A 315 14.79 -12.50 -0.71
CA ILE A 315 13.74 -11.57 -1.16
C ILE A 315 12.92 -12.18 -2.30
N LYS A 316 13.58 -12.87 -3.25
CA LYS A 316 12.92 -13.57 -4.35
C LYS A 316 11.98 -14.67 -3.87
N LYS A 317 12.42 -15.50 -2.93
CA LYS A 317 11.56 -16.55 -2.35
C LYS A 317 10.36 -15.98 -1.61
N LEU A 318 10.55 -14.90 -0.85
CA LEU A 318 9.47 -14.18 -0.17
C LEU A 318 8.45 -13.63 -1.18
N TYR A 319 8.94 -13.01 -2.25
CA TYR A 319 8.12 -12.48 -3.33
C TYR A 319 7.31 -13.59 -4.03
N GLU A 320 7.97 -14.65 -4.46
CA GLU A 320 7.34 -15.77 -5.17
C GLU A 320 6.32 -16.50 -4.30
N THR A 321 6.62 -16.71 -3.01
CA THR A 321 5.69 -17.36 -2.09
C THR A 321 4.46 -16.49 -1.83
N LEU A 322 4.64 -15.20 -1.55
CA LEU A 322 3.50 -14.31 -1.28
C LEU A 322 2.63 -14.11 -2.52
N THR A 323 3.21 -13.93 -3.70
CA THR A 323 2.45 -13.84 -4.95
C THR A 323 1.76 -15.16 -5.30
N GLY A 324 2.40 -16.30 -5.03
CA GLY A 324 1.79 -17.63 -5.17
C GLY A 324 0.54 -17.79 -4.30
N ILE A 325 0.56 -17.30 -3.05
CA ILE A 325 -0.61 -17.26 -2.16
C ILE A 325 -1.71 -16.34 -2.74
N GLN A 326 -1.36 -15.14 -3.20
CA GLN A 326 -2.31 -14.18 -3.75
C GLN A 326 -3.01 -14.69 -5.02
N MET A 327 -2.34 -15.51 -5.81
CA MET A 327 -2.85 -16.05 -7.06
C MET A 327 -3.40 -17.49 -6.94
N GLY A 328 -3.40 -18.05 -5.74
CA GLY A 328 -3.97 -19.37 -5.47
C GLY A 328 -3.10 -20.56 -5.86
N HIS A 329 -1.80 -20.36 -6.14
CA HIS A 329 -0.85 -21.45 -6.42
C HIS A 329 -0.31 -22.09 -5.14
N ILE A 330 -0.27 -21.33 -4.06
CA ILE A 330 0.16 -21.76 -2.74
C ILE A 330 -1.04 -21.60 -1.81
N GLU A 331 -1.29 -22.62 -0.98
CA GLU A 331 -2.36 -22.57 0.00
C GLU A 331 -2.20 -21.37 0.93
N ALA A 332 -3.26 -20.58 1.07
CA ALA A 332 -3.28 -19.40 1.91
C ALA A 332 -3.60 -19.77 3.35
N PRO A 333 -3.07 -19.04 4.35
CA PRO A 333 -3.58 -19.13 5.70
C PRO A 333 -5.07 -18.77 5.75
N GLU A 334 -5.79 -19.36 6.70
CA GLU A 334 -7.21 -19.08 6.91
C GLU A 334 -7.49 -17.56 7.02
N GLY A 335 -8.53 -17.10 6.35
CA GLY A 335 -8.95 -15.70 6.34
C GLY A 335 -8.13 -14.75 5.45
N TRP A 336 -7.04 -15.21 4.81
CA TRP A 336 -6.24 -14.32 3.96
C TRP A 336 -6.86 -14.02 2.60
N ILE A 337 -7.69 -14.92 2.10
CA ILE A 337 -8.31 -14.81 0.78
C ILE A 337 -9.81 -14.63 0.92
N GLN A 338 -10.29 -13.48 0.47
CA GLN A 338 -11.72 -13.20 0.33
C GLN A 338 -12.13 -13.53 -1.10
N VAL A 339 -12.93 -14.59 -1.28
CA VAL A 339 -13.51 -14.92 -2.58
C VAL A 339 -14.65 -13.95 -2.90
N VAL A 340 -14.63 -13.40 -4.09
CA VAL A 340 -15.66 -12.48 -4.63
C VAL A 340 -16.60 -13.20 -5.58
N GLU A 341 -16.06 -14.00 -6.47
CA GLU A 341 -16.79 -14.78 -7.46
C GLU A 341 -16.03 -16.06 -7.82
#